data_b3d5fd2ac7cfe16da7e4847a0fc5bd25
#
_entry.id   b3d5fd2ac7cfe16da7e4847a0fc5bd25
#
_cell.length_a   1.000
_cell.length_b   1.000
_cell.length_c   1.000
_cell.angle_alpha   90.00
_cell.angle_beta   90.00
_cell.angle_gamma   90.00
#
_symmetry.space_group_name_H-M   'P 1'
#
loop_
_entity.id
_entity.type
_entity.pdbx_description
1 polymer ?
#
loop_
_entity_poly.entity_id
_entity_poly.type
_entity_poly.pdbx_seq_one_letter_code
_entity_poly.pdbx_strand_id
1 'polypeptide(L)'
;MDKDVNNTVHGVTAPLPHREGPGESLFSKIWDRHVVQMVDDGPTQLYIDRMYCHEVTSPQAFDGMRQRGLKCFRPKQIFCMPDHNTPTHDQDKPISDPVSKKQVDTLAQNCTEFGLTHFGMMSKDNGIIHVVGPEKGLSLPGMTVVCGDSHTSTHGAMGAVAFGIGTSEVEMVLASQCILQQKPKSMRITINGKLGKGVTAKDLALYLMAQLTTSGATGYFVEYAGEVVRNLSMEGRLTLCNLSIEMGARGGMVAPDDVTFEYLKGREYAPKGADWDKAVAYWRTLRSDDDAVFDKELTFDAADIEPRITYGTNPGMGIGITENIPDSSRPTPRPLPAGRGEVTTKADYLGVQGNGTPPSQGGDGGWVRALQYMGFKAGQKLLGHPIDYVFLGACTNGRIEDFRAFASIVKGRKKAAGVVAWLVPGSWAVDAQIREEGIDKVLEAAVFEIRQPGCSACLAMNDDKVPAGKYCLSTSNRNFEGRQGPGARTLLCSPLTAAAAAITGVITDPRSFFAP
;
A
#
# COMPACT_ATOMS: atom_id res chain seq x y z
N MET A 1 24.02 26.76 12.12
CA MET A 1 23.40 25.66 11.35
C MET A 1 22.33 25.08 12.24
N ASP A 2 21.18 25.76 12.24
CA ASP A 2 20.14 25.57 13.24
C ASP A 2 19.37 24.28 12.97
N LYS A 3 19.48 23.36 13.92
CA LYS A 3 18.71 22.11 13.99
C LYS A 3 17.38 22.28 14.75
N ASP A 4 16.81 23.45 14.75
CA ASP A 4 15.48 23.66 15.32
C ASP A 4 14.41 23.43 14.27
N VAL A 5 14.15 22.15 13.98
CA VAL A 5 12.90 21.72 13.38
C VAL A 5 11.87 21.72 14.50
N ASN A 6 11.32 22.89 14.79
CA ASN A 6 10.12 23.00 15.61
C ASN A 6 8.98 22.24 14.90
N ASN A 7 8.86 20.94 15.19
CA ASN A 7 7.67 20.14 14.98
C ASN A 7 6.63 20.60 16.01
N THR A 8 6.12 21.79 15.83
CA THR A 8 4.89 22.20 16.52
C THR A 8 3.80 21.27 15.97
N VAL A 9 3.42 20.29 16.77
CA VAL A 9 2.17 19.56 16.61
C VAL A 9 1.07 20.62 16.68
N HIS A 10 0.66 21.15 15.53
CA HIS A 10 -0.47 22.05 15.48
C HIS A 10 -1.70 21.25 15.87
N GLY A 11 -2.33 21.65 16.97
CA GLY A 11 -3.67 21.22 17.30
C GLY A 11 -3.84 20.38 18.56
N VAL A 12 -3.09 20.65 19.64
CA VAL A 12 -3.66 20.40 20.97
C VAL A 12 -4.67 21.52 21.23
N THR A 13 -5.77 21.52 20.49
CA THR A 13 -6.96 22.31 20.84
C THR A 13 -7.74 21.53 21.89
N ALA A 14 -8.36 22.28 22.81
CA ALA A 14 -9.21 21.79 23.87
C ALA A 14 -10.17 20.68 23.40
N PRO A 15 -10.58 19.75 24.28
CA PRO A 15 -11.60 18.75 23.94
C PRO A 15 -12.80 19.45 23.34
N LEU A 16 -13.26 18.97 22.18
CA LEU A 16 -14.50 19.45 21.59
C LEU A 16 -15.64 19.30 22.60
N PRO A 17 -16.58 20.24 22.67
CA PRO A 17 -17.74 20.11 23.53
C PRO A 17 -18.47 18.80 23.20
N HIS A 18 -19.00 18.15 24.24
CA HIS A 18 -19.82 16.94 24.10
C HIS A 18 -20.89 17.16 23.04
N ARG A 19 -20.80 16.43 21.96
CA ARG A 19 -21.77 16.46 20.86
C ARG A 19 -22.92 15.54 21.25
N GLU A 20 -24.13 16.05 21.29
CA GLU A 20 -25.34 15.22 21.34
C GLU A 20 -25.51 14.56 19.96
N GLY A 21 -25.19 13.27 19.84
CA GLY A 21 -25.29 12.52 18.59
C GLY A 21 -24.58 11.17 18.68
N PRO A 22 -24.69 10.29 17.67
CA PRO A 22 -23.96 9.04 17.62
C PRO A 22 -22.45 9.27 17.67
N GLY A 23 -21.71 8.29 18.18
CA GLY A 23 -20.25 8.34 18.26
C GLY A 23 -19.58 8.49 16.90
N GLU A 24 -18.37 9.02 16.90
CA GLU A 24 -17.61 9.34 15.71
C GLU A 24 -16.65 8.22 15.32
N SER A 25 -16.56 7.92 14.02
CA SER A 25 -15.50 7.06 13.49
C SER A 25 -14.14 7.76 13.56
N LEU A 26 -13.04 6.99 13.63
CA LEU A 26 -11.68 7.53 13.57
C LEU A 26 -11.48 8.45 12.33
N PHE A 27 -12.01 8.00 11.18
CA PHE A 27 -11.97 8.79 9.95
C PHE A 27 -12.62 10.16 10.14
N SER A 28 -13.83 10.23 10.70
CA SER A 28 -14.55 11.50 10.93
C SER A 28 -13.82 12.38 11.92
N LYS A 29 -13.31 11.83 13.02
CA LYS A 29 -12.53 12.58 14.01
C LYS A 29 -11.32 13.29 13.41
N ILE A 30 -10.62 12.65 12.47
CA ILE A 30 -9.45 13.25 11.82
C ILE A 30 -9.91 14.22 10.72
N TRP A 31 -10.83 13.80 9.85
CA TRP A 31 -11.32 14.63 8.75
C TRP A 31 -11.86 15.95 9.26
N ASP A 32 -12.80 15.91 10.20
CA ASP A 32 -13.53 17.11 10.66
C ASP A 32 -12.61 18.13 11.36
N ARG A 33 -11.51 17.68 11.97
CA ARG A 33 -10.47 18.56 12.54
C ARG A 33 -9.61 19.26 11.49
N HIS A 34 -9.58 18.76 10.27
CA HIS A 34 -8.80 19.33 9.17
C HIS A 34 -9.67 20.15 8.21
N VAL A 35 -10.96 20.26 8.46
CA VAL A 35 -11.87 21.11 7.68
C VAL A 35 -11.53 22.57 7.94
N VAL A 36 -11.09 23.28 6.90
CA VAL A 36 -10.86 24.73 6.92
C VAL A 36 -12.16 25.47 6.61
N GLN A 37 -12.89 24.99 5.60
CA GLN A 37 -14.16 25.56 5.17
C GLN A 37 -14.98 24.50 4.44
N MET A 38 -16.28 24.55 4.61
CA MET A 38 -17.25 23.84 3.76
C MET A 38 -17.77 24.81 2.70
N VAL A 39 -17.74 24.39 1.45
CA VAL A 39 -18.37 25.17 0.36
C VAL A 39 -19.85 24.79 0.34
N ASP A 40 -20.73 25.77 0.31
CA ASP A 40 -22.18 25.53 0.25
C ASP A 40 -22.50 24.65 -0.98
N ASP A 41 -23.19 23.53 -0.75
CA ASP A 41 -23.51 22.52 -1.75
C ASP A 41 -22.30 22.00 -2.55
N GLY A 42 -21.10 22.12 -1.99
CA GLY A 42 -19.82 21.83 -2.65
C GLY A 42 -18.87 20.91 -1.85
N PRO A 43 -17.61 20.88 -2.27
CA PRO A 43 -16.58 20.11 -1.59
C PRO A 43 -16.14 20.77 -0.27
N THR A 44 -15.49 19.99 0.56
CA THR A 44 -14.81 20.46 1.77
C THR A 44 -13.41 20.94 1.42
N GLN A 45 -13.01 22.12 1.88
CA GLN A 45 -11.62 22.55 1.89
C GLN A 45 -10.91 21.91 3.09
N LEU A 46 -10.01 20.97 2.80
CA LEU A 46 -9.30 20.18 3.79
C LEU A 46 -7.85 20.64 3.88
N TYR A 47 -7.38 20.91 5.10
CA TYR A 47 -5.96 21.17 5.37
C TYR A 47 -5.15 19.87 5.28
N ILE A 48 -3.92 19.96 4.74
CA ILE A 48 -3.02 18.81 4.56
C ILE A 48 -1.76 18.98 5.41
N ASP A 49 -1.53 18.07 6.35
CA ASP A 49 -0.36 18.11 7.23
C ASP A 49 0.92 17.69 6.53
N ARG A 50 0.83 16.69 5.65
CA ARG A 50 2.00 16.12 4.99
C ARG A 50 1.74 15.87 3.52
N MET A 51 2.69 16.29 2.69
CA MET A 51 2.67 15.98 1.28
C MET A 51 3.97 15.30 0.88
N TYR A 52 3.84 14.26 0.07
CA TYR A 52 4.96 13.62 -0.60
C TYR A 52 4.91 13.89 -2.10
N CYS A 53 6.09 14.06 -2.70
CA CYS A 53 6.25 14.23 -4.14
C CYS A 53 7.27 13.25 -4.71
N HIS A 54 6.97 12.70 -5.86
CA HIS A 54 7.89 11.90 -6.63
C HIS A 54 8.01 12.42 -8.08
N GLU A 55 8.94 11.86 -8.84
CA GLU A 55 9.35 12.37 -10.15
C GLU A 55 8.30 12.24 -11.26
N VAL A 56 7.29 11.36 -11.08
CA VAL A 56 6.32 11.06 -12.16
C VAL A 56 5.16 12.05 -12.19
N THR A 57 4.57 12.38 -11.04
CA THR A 57 3.31 13.17 -10.96
C THR A 57 3.51 14.61 -10.55
N SER A 58 4.72 15.02 -10.15
CA SER A 58 4.96 16.38 -9.65
C SER A 58 5.44 17.40 -10.70
N PRO A 59 6.06 17.06 -11.84
CA PRO A 59 6.65 18.07 -12.73
C PRO A 59 5.68 19.13 -13.20
N GLN A 60 4.48 18.73 -13.67
CA GLN A 60 3.47 19.66 -14.17
C GLN A 60 2.90 20.57 -13.07
N ALA A 61 2.84 20.08 -11.83
CA ALA A 61 2.41 20.89 -10.69
C ALA A 61 3.40 22.03 -10.43
N PHE A 62 4.71 21.75 -10.47
CA PHE A 62 5.75 22.79 -10.33
C PHE A 62 5.75 23.77 -11.51
N ASP A 63 5.48 23.29 -12.74
CA ASP A 63 5.33 24.17 -13.89
C ASP A 63 4.14 25.13 -13.73
N GLY A 64 3.02 24.65 -13.23
CA GLY A 64 1.87 25.49 -12.89
C GLY A 64 2.20 26.54 -11.83
N MET A 65 2.95 26.16 -10.79
CA MET A 65 3.44 27.09 -9.77
C MET A 65 4.29 28.22 -10.38
N ARG A 66 5.23 27.88 -11.28
CA ARG A 66 6.09 28.87 -11.98
C ARG A 66 5.26 29.83 -12.85
N GLN A 67 4.37 29.27 -13.67
CA GLN A 67 3.52 30.08 -14.57
C GLN A 67 2.66 31.11 -13.82
N ARG A 68 2.24 30.75 -12.61
CA ARG A 68 1.44 31.64 -11.74
C ARG A 68 2.28 32.50 -10.81
N GLY A 69 3.60 32.37 -10.78
CA GLY A 69 4.48 33.07 -9.86
C GLY A 69 4.27 32.69 -8.39
N LEU A 70 3.79 31.47 -8.12
CA LEU A 70 3.46 30.99 -6.78
C LEU A 70 4.70 30.39 -6.09
N LYS A 71 4.74 30.49 -4.77
CA LYS A 71 5.73 29.84 -3.90
C LYS A 71 5.08 28.74 -3.09
N CYS A 72 5.85 27.74 -2.66
CA CYS A 72 5.35 26.77 -1.72
C CYS A 72 4.99 27.43 -0.39
N PHE A 73 3.77 27.18 0.08
CA PHE A 73 3.25 27.83 1.29
C PHE A 73 3.95 27.29 2.55
N ARG A 74 4.15 25.98 2.65
CA ARG A 74 4.80 25.31 3.80
C ARG A 74 5.82 24.28 3.34
N PRO A 75 6.99 24.71 2.83
CA PRO A 75 7.99 23.81 2.23
C PRO A 75 8.51 22.72 3.21
N LYS A 76 8.50 22.97 4.52
CA LYS A 76 8.92 21.99 5.55
C LYS A 76 7.95 20.83 5.74
N GLN A 77 6.73 20.91 5.22
CA GLN A 77 5.73 19.84 5.26
C GLN A 77 5.74 18.96 4.00
N ILE A 78 6.63 19.27 3.05
CA ILE A 78 6.71 18.60 1.76
C ILE A 78 8.04 17.85 1.67
N PHE A 79 7.95 16.55 1.39
CA PHE A 79 9.12 15.67 1.26
C PHE A 79 9.09 15.03 -0.12
N CYS A 80 10.25 15.08 -0.79
CA CYS A 80 10.38 14.64 -2.17
C CYS A 80 11.43 13.54 -2.28
N MET A 81 11.14 12.50 -3.06
CA MET A 81 12.11 11.44 -3.37
C MET A 81 11.74 10.76 -4.68
N PRO A 82 12.73 10.43 -5.51
CA PRO A 82 12.48 9.61 -6.70
C PRO A 82 12.40 8.14 -6.27
N ASP A 83 11.41 7.40 -6.79
CA ASP A 83 11.21 6.00 -6.47
C ASP A 83 10.70 5.13 -7.63
N HIS A 84 10.08 5.73 -8.67
CA HIS A 84 9.49 5.01 -9.79
C HIS A 84 10.47 4.74 -10.93
N ASN A 85 11.25 5.77 -11.31
CA ASN A 85 12.22 5.71 -12.42
C ASN A 85 13.65 5.44 -11.97
N THR A 86 13.84 5.07 -10.72
CA THR A 86 15.17 4.72 -10.20
C THR A 86 15.55 3.31 -10.66
N PRO A 87 16.77 3.11 -11.21
CA PRO A 87 17.26 1.76 -11.49
C PRO A 87 17.46 1.00 -10.16
N THR A 88 17.45 -0.32 -10.21
CA THR A 88 17.74 -1.18 -9.04
C THR A 88 19.12 -1.85 -9.13
N HIS A 89 19.92 -1.39 -10.08
CA HIS A 89 21.34 -1.69 -10.23
C HIS A 89 22.09 -0.42 -10.54
N ASP A 90 23.38 -0.37 -10.15
CA ASP A 90 24.30 0.69 -10.53
C ASP A 90 23.76 2.11 -10.28
N GLN A 91 23.07 2.34 -9.15
CA GLN A 91 22.52 3.65 -8.82
C GLN A 91 23.59 4.75 -8.66
N ASP A 92 24.85 4.37 -8.51
CA ASP A 92 26.03 5.24 -8.52
C ASP A 92 26.40 5.73 -9.92
N LYS A 93 25.81 5.13 -10.97
CA LYS A 93 26.02 5.55 -12.37
C LYS A 93 24.84 6.42 -12.86
N PRO A 94 25.04 7.21 -13.92
CA PRO A 94 23.96 7.95 -14.55
C PRO A 94 22.85 7.01 -15.06
N ILE A 95 21.58 7.40 -14.84
CA ILE A 95 20.42 6.65 -15.36
C ILE A 95 20.54 6.59 -16.90
N SER A 96 20.48 5.38 -17.44
CA SER A 96 20.70 5.12 -18.87
C SER A 96 19.51 5.57 -19.73
N ASP A 97 18.27 5.41 -19.25
CA ASP A 97 17.07 5.87 -19.94
C ASP A 97 16.93 7.40 -19.85
N PRO A 98 16.94 8.13 -20.99
CA PRO A 98 16.91 9.59 -20.98
C PRO A 98 15.62 10.17 -20.38
N VAL A 99 14.49 9.46 -20.50
CA VAL A 99 13.19 9.92 -20.00
C VAL A 99 13.17 9.82 -18.47
N SER A 100 13.55 8.67 -17.93
CA SER A 100 13.69 8.44 -16.49
C SER A 100 14.69 9.41 -15.86
N LYS A 101 15.87 9.59 -16.50
CA LYS A 101 16.87 10.55 -16.06
C LYS A 101 16.30 11.96 -15.97
N LYS A 102 15.61 12.41 -17.04
CA LYS A 102 15.02 13.75 -17.06
C LYS A 102 14.01 13.96 -15.94
N GLN A 103 13.17 12.95 -15.64
CA GLN A 103 12.17 13.06 -14.58
C GLN A 103 12.83 13.16 -13.19
N VAL A 104 13.83 12.33 -12.91
CA VAL A 104 14.57 12.36 -11.64
C VAL A 104 15.32 13.67 -11.47
N ASP A 105 16.02 14.14 -12.52
CA ASP A 105 16.74 15.43 -12.50
C ASP A 105 15.78 16.62 -12.31
N THR A 106 14.61 16.58 -12.96
CA THR A 106 13.58 17.63 -12.83
C THR A 106 13.04 17.70 -11.40
N LEU A 107 12.82 16.56 -10.73
CA LEU A 107 12.42 16.55 -9.32
C LEU A 107 13.47 17.23 -8.45
N ALA A 108 14.75 16.89 -8.63
CA ALA A 108 15.86 17.48 -7.87
C ALA A 108 15.95 19.01 -8.08
N GLN A 109 15.80 19.47 -9.33
CA GLN A 109 15.77 20.90 -9.67
C GLN A 109 14.58 21.61 -9.00
N ASN A 110 13.38 21.05 -9.08
CA ASN A 110 12.19 21.58 -8.44
C ASN A 110 12.37 21.69 -6.92
N CYS A 111 12.95 20.67 -6.28
CA CYS A 111 13.19 20.69 -4.83
C CYS A 111 14.16 21.83 -4.45
N THR A 112 15.21 22.03 -5.22
CA THR A 112 16.17 23.13 -5.01
C THR A 112 15.51 24.49 -5.18
N GLU A 113 14.75 24.67 -6.27
CA GLU A 113 14.07 25.94 -6.59
C GLU A 113 13.03 26.34 -5.54
N PHE A 114 12.23 25.39 -5.09
CA PHE A 114 11.13 25.63 -4.15
C PHE A 114 11.50 25.43 -2.68
N GLY A 115 12.78 25.11 -2.38
CA GLY A 115 13.30 24.95 -1.02
C GLY A 115 12.73 23.74 -0.27
N LEU A 116 12.50 22.63 -0.98
CA LEU A 116 11.87 21.42 -0.44
C LEU A 116 12.91 20.41 0.09
N THR A 117 12.50 19.59 1.05
CA THR A 117 13.33 18.46 1.50
C THR A 117 13.37 17.37 0.43
N HIS A 118 14.58 17.03 -0.03
CA HIS A 118 14.81 16.06 -1.09
C HIS A 118 15.70 14.91 -0.61
N PHE A 119 15.18 13.69 -0.62
CA PHE A 119 15.93 12.47 -0.43
C PHE A 119 16.27 11.88 -1.81
N GLY A 120 17.35 12.40 -2.42
CA GLY A 120 17.79 12.00 -3.76
C GLY A 120 18.23 10.54 -3.83
N MET A 121 18.30 9.97 -5.02
CA MET A 121 18.55 8.55 -5.30
C MET A 121 19.78 7.96 -4.56
N MET A 122 20.85 8.75 -4.40
CA MET A 122 22.08 8.33 -3.69
C MET A 122 22.07 8.64 -2.19
N SER A 123 20.99 9.23 -1.68
CA SER A 123 20.85 9.46 -0.24
C SER A 123 20.56 8.15 0.48
N LYS A 124 21.22 7.94 1.63
CA LYS A 124 20.86 6.85 2.56
C LYS A 124 19.41 6.90 3.05
N ASP A 125 18.76 8.04 2.86
CA ASP A 125 17.38 8.32 3.25
C ASP A 125 16.40 8.09 2.09
N ASN A 126 16.89 7.68 0.91
CA ASN A 126 16.05 7.40 -0.25
C ASN A 126 15.42 6.00 -0.19
N GLY A 127 14.35 5.87 -0.91
CA GLY A 127 13.59 4.64 -1.11
C GLY A 127 12.18 4.96 -1.58
N ILE A 128 11.32 3.96 -1.58
CA ILE A 128 9.91 4.12 -1.94
C ILE A 128 9.21 5.02 -0.91
N ILE A 129 8.53 6.05 -1.37
CA ILE A 129 7.84 7.06 -0.53
C ILE A 129 7.02 6.41 0.59
N HIS A 130 6.23 5.40 0.25
CA HIS A 130 5.33 4.72 1.19
C HIS A 130 6.05 3.72 2.13
N VAL A 131 7.35 3.56 1.97
CA VAL A 131 8.24 2.87 2.92
C VAL A 131 8.99 3.90 3.77
N VAL A 132 9.66 4.86 3.15
CA VAL A 132 10.48 5.87 3.82
C VAL A 132 9.64 6.77 4.74
N GLY A 133 8.44 7.19 4.31
CA GLY A 133 7.57 8.06 5.10
C GLY A 133 7.28 7.51 6.49
N PRO A 134 6.75 6.27 6.61
CA PRO A 134 6.57 5.58 7.89
C PRO A 134 7.89 5.33 8.64
N GLU A 135 8.92 4.82 7.97
CA GLU A 135 10.21 4.50 8.60
C GLU A 135 10.88 5.70 9.27
N LYS A 136 10.75 6.87 8.69
CA LYS A 136 11.31 8.10 9.26
C LYS A 136 10.40 8.77 10.29
N GLY A 137 9.18 8.29 10.48
CA GLY A 137 8.19 8.95 11.34
C GLY A 137 7.67 10.27 10.74
N LEU A 138 7.66 10.39 9.41
CA LEU A 138 7.11 11.54 8.70
C LEU A 138 5.59 11.51 8.65
N SER A 139 4.98 10.33 8.70
CA SER A 139 3.53 10.12 8.81
C SER A 139 3.20 9.70 10.23
N LEU A 140 2.35 10.48 10.88
CA LEU A 140 2.00 10.31 12.29
C LEU A 140 0.48 10.14 12.46
N PRO A 141 0.02 9.53 13.57
CA PRO A 141 -1.40 9.42 13.86
C PRO A 141 -2.11 10.77 13.87
N GLY A 142 -3.30 10.81 13.31
CA GLY A 142 -4.14 11.98 13.27
C GLY A 142 -3.82 12.99 12.16
N MET A 143 -2.82 12.74 11.32
CA MET A 143 -2.47 13.60 10.19
C MET A 143 -3.37 13.34 8.96
N THR A 144 -3.45 14.35 8.10
CA THR A 144 -3.84 14.22 6.69
C THR A 144 -2.59 14.13 5.84
N VAL A 145 -2.51 13.10 4.98
CA VAL A 145 -1.32 12.79 4.17
C VAL A 145 -1.70 12.61 2.71
N VAL A 146 -1.02 13.30 1.80
CA VAL A 146 -1.28 13.17 0.36
C VAL A 146 -0.01 13.00 -0.46
N CYS A 147 -0.16 12.35 -1.60
CA CYS A 147 0.87 12.17 -2.63
C CYS A 147 0.20 11.96 -3.99
N GLY A 148 0.92 12.22 -5.07
CA GLY A 148 0.48 11.93 -6.43
C GLY A 148 0.45 10.43 -6.78
N ASP A 149 0.43 9.54 -5.80
CA ASP A 149 0.35 8.08 -5.94
C ASP A 149 -0.86 7.54 -5.16
N SER A 150 -1.62 6.65 -5.78
CA SER A 150 -2.80 6.04 -5.18
C SER A 150 -2.47 5.23 -3.91
N HIS A 151 -1.28 4.62 -3.81
CA HIS A 151 -0.86 3.84 -2.65
C HIS A 151 -0.49 4.69 -1.42
N THR A 152 -0.72 6.00 -1.46
CA THR A 152 -0.66 6.89 -0.29
C THR A 152 -1.53 6.39 0.86
N SER A 153 -2.57 5.60 0.57
CA SER A 153 -3.40 4.93 1.59
C SER A 153 -2.59 4.09 2.58
N THR A 154 -1.37 3.67 2.21
CA THR A 154 -0.42 2.97 3.09
C THR A 154 -0.24 3.67 4.44
N HIS A 155 -0.15 5.01 4.41
CA HIS A 155 0.08 5.82 5.62
C HIS A 155 -1.10 5.79 6.61
N GLY A 156 -2.27 5.32 6.18
CA GLY A 156 -3.41 5.10 7.06
C GLY A 156 -3.18 4.02 8.12
N ALA A 157 -2.19 3.15 7.93
CA ALA A 157 -1.74 2.20 8.94
C ALA A 157 -1.21 2.88 10.22
N MET A 158 -0.77 4.13 10.12
CA MET A 158 -0.37 4.97 11.26
C MET A 158 -1.56 5.61 11.98
N GLY A 159 -2.79 5.42 11.51
CA GLY A 159 -3.96 6.17 12.00
C GLY A 159 -4.03 7.58 11.40
N ALA A 160 -3.62 7.74 10.15
CA ALA A 160 -3.71 8.97 9.38
C ALA A 160 -4.82 8.87 8.33
N VAL A 161 -5.40 10.00 7.91
CA VAL A 161 -6.25 10.09 6.73
C VAL A 161 -5.35 10.33 5.52
N ALA A 162 -5.04 9.25 4.80
CA ALA A 162 -4.05 9.25 3.75
C ALA A 162 -4.64 8.79 2.41
N PHE A 163 -4.42 9.55 1.34
CA PHE A 163 -4.98 9.24 0.03
C PHE A 163 -4.20 9.87 -1.13
N GLY A 164 -4.30 9.22 -2.30
CA GLY A 164 -3.72 9.71 -3.54
C GLY A 164 -4.47 10.89 -4.13
N ILE A 165 -3.76 11.82 -4.77
CA ILE A 165 -4.30 13.02 -5.41
C ILE A 165 -3.77 13.18 -6.84
N GLY A 166 -4.51 13.91 -7.66
CA GLY A 166 -4.10 14.25 -9.03
C GLY A 166 -3.07 15.37 -9.10
N THR A 167 -2.42 15.53 -10.24
CA THR A 167 -1.35 16.53 -10.46
C THR A 167 -1.81 17.97 -10.18
N SER A 168 -3.04 18.35 -10.58
CA SER A 168 -3.59 19.68 -10.29
C SER A 168 -3.82 19.91 -8.79
N GLU A 169 -4.15 18.83 -8.07
CA GLU A 169 -4.31 18.87 -6.61
C GLU A 169 -2.94 18.95 -5.91
N VAL A 170 -1.90 18.33 -6.47
CA VAL A 170 -0.51 18.51 -6.01
C VAL A 170 -0.12 19.98 -6.06
N GLU A 171 -0.40 20.69 -7.17
CA GLU A 171 -0.16 22.12 -7.28
C GLU A 171 -0.93 22.93 -6.24
N MET A 172 -2.20 22.59 -6.01
CA MET A 172 -3.05 23.25 -5.01
C MET A 172 -2.45 23.10 -3.60
N VAL A 173 -2.01 21.91 -3.22
CA VAL A 173 -1.38 21.67 -1.90
C VAL A 173 -0.05 22.39 -1.79
N LEU A 174 0.79 22.39 -2.83
CA LEU A 174 2.04 23.17 -2.84
C LEU A 174 1.78 24.65 -2.55
N ALA A 175 0.76 25.23 -3.18
CA ALA A 175 0.45 26.65 -3.09
C ALA A 175 -0.26 27.07 -1.80
N SER A 176 -1.12 26.21 -1.23
CA SER A 176 -2.05 26.60 -0.16
C SER A 176 -2.05 25.68 1.07
N GLN A 177 -1.43 24.53 0.99
CA GLN A 177 -1.51 23.44 1.97
C GLN A 177 -2.94 22.91 2.18
N CYS A 178 -3.85 23.20 1.25
CA CYS A 178 -5.25 22.78 1.28
C CYS A 178 -5.65 22.10 -0.03
N ILE A 179 -6.74 21.34 0.03
CA ILE A 179 -7.33 20.65 -1.12
C ILE A 179 -8.85 20.67 -1.01
N LEU A 180 -9.54 20.65 -2.14
CA LEU A 180 -10.99 20.51 -2.20
C LEU A 180 -11.37 19.04 -2.40
N GLN A 181 -12.09 18.44 -1.46
CA GLN A 181 -12.48 17.03 -1.50
C GLN A 181 -13.91 16.81 -1.03
N GLN A 182 -14.62 15.91 -1.68
CA GLN A 182 -15.85 15.36 -1.13
C GLN A 182 -15.50 14.37 -0.01
N LYS A 183 -16.17 14.50 1.15
CA LYS A 183 -15.97 13.56 2.27
C LYS A 183 -16.44 12.16 1.84
N PRO A 184 -15.56 11.15 1.81
CA PRO A 184 -15.97 9.78 1.52
C PRO A 184 -16.92 9.24 2.58
N LYS A 185 -17.72 8.24 2.20
CA LYS A 185 -18.46 7.41 3.15
C LYS A 185 -17.49 6.59 4.00
N SER A 186 -17.92 6.18 5.18
CA SER A 186 -17.15 5.33 6.09
C SER A 186 -17.51 3.86 5.95
N MET A 187 -16.51 2.98 5.90
CA MET A 187 -16.71 1.54 5.93
C MET A 187 -15.85 0.92 7.03
N ARG A 188 -16.40 0.02 7.83
CA ARG A 188 -15.63 -0.79 8.77
C ARG A 188 -15.54 -2.24 8.29
N ILE A 189 -14.32 -2.77 8.25
CA ILE A 189 -14.04 -4.19 7.98
C ILE A 189 -13.42 -4.79 9.24
N THR A 190 -14.17 -5.65 9.90
CA THR A 190 -13.75 -6.35 11.13
C THR A 190 -13.28 -7.75 10.78
N ILE A 191 -12.06 -8.12 11.20
CA ILE A 191 -11.50 -9.46 11.01
C ILE A 191 -11.27 -10.10 12.37
N ASN A 192 -12.02 -11.15 12.66
CA ASN A 192 -11.98 -11.88 13.92
C ASN A 192 -11.07 -13.12 13.84
N GLY A 193 -10.74 -13.67 15.00
CA GLY A 193 -9.93 -14.88 15.10
C GLY A 193 -8.43 -14.61 14.94
N LYS A 194 -7.70 -15.59 14.44
CA LYS A 194 -6.24 -15.57 14.27
C LYS A 194 -5.85 -16.13 12.91
N LEU A 195 -4.95 -15.45 12.20
CA LEU A 195 -4.39 -15.95 10.95
C LEU A 195 -3.67 -17.28 11.17
N GLY A 196 -3.92 -18.21 10.26
CA GLY A 196 -3.29 -19.54 10.26
C GLY A 196 -1.79 -19.46 10.00
N LYS A 197 -1.06 -20.54 10.32
CA LYS A 197 0.37 -20.68 10.04
C LYS A 197 0.60 -20.55 8.53
N GLY A 198 1.56 -19.72 8.13
CA GLY A 198 1.88 -19.48 6.72
C GLY A 198 0.96 -18.50 6.00
N VAL A 199 0.03 -17.86 6.73
CA VAL A 199 -0.86 -16.80 6.22
C VAL A 199 -0.37 -15.46 6.70
N THR A 200 -0.25 -14.49 5.80
CA THR A 200 0.26 -13.15 6.05
C THR A 200 -0.81 -12.08 5.85
N ALA A 201 -0.49 -10.82 6.18
CA ALA A 201 -1.36 -9.68 5.86
C ALA A 201 -1.62 -9.52 4.34
N LYS A 202 -0.69 -9.97 3.49
CA LYS A 202 -0.89 -10.00 2.04
C LYS A 202 -1.98 -10.98 1.63
N ASP A 203 -1.99 -12.17 2.23
CA ASP A 203 -3.02 -13.17 1.98
C ASP A 203 -4.40 -12.68 2.46
N LEU A 204 -4.47 -12.04 3.64
CA LEU A 204 -5.67 -11.37 4.13
C LEU A 204 -6.18 -10.33 3.13
N ALA A 205 -5.32 -9.43 2.63
CA ALA A 205 -5.72 -8.40 1.68
C ALA A 205 -6.21 -9.02 0.35
N LEU A 206 -5.52 -10.02 -0.19
CA LEU A 206 -5.95 -10.76 -1.38
C LEU A 206 -7.28 -11.48 -1.17
N TYR A 207 -7.51 -12.04 0.03
CA TYR A 207 -8.79 -12.63 0.39
C TYR A 207 -9.91 -11.59 0.36
N LEU A 208 -9.73 -10.45 1.01
CA LEU A 208 -10.72 -9.36 1.01
C LEU A 208 -11.04 -8.88 -0.40
N MET A 209 -10.03 -8.72 -1.26
CA MET A 209 -10.22 -8.33 -2.67
C MET A 209 -10.98 -9.37 -3.47
N ALA A 210 -10.76 -10.66 -3.23
CA ALA A 210 -11.52 -11.72 -3.87
C ALA A 210 -12.99 -11.74 -3.43
N GLN A 211 -13.27 -11.37 -2.16
CA GLN A 211 -14.64 -11.30 -1.62
C GLN A 211 -15.39 -10.03 -2.07
N LEU A 212 -14.70 -8.88 -2.05
CA LEU A 212 -15.32 -7.57 -2.27
C LEU A 212 -15.20 -7.09 -3.72
N THR A 213 -14.38 -7.73 -4.54
CA THR A 213 -13.97 -7.33 -5.88
C THR A 213 -13.15 -6.03 -5.88
N THR A 214 -12.70 -5.59 -7.05
CA THR A 214 -11.92 -4.35 -7.24
C THR A 214 -12.74 -3.06 -7.09
N SER A 215 -14.05 -3.16 -6.85
CA SER A 215 -14.96 -2.02 -6.68
C SER A 215 -15.80 -2.05 -5.40
N GLY A 216 -15.63 -3.07 -4.55
CA GLY A 216 -16.47 -3.28 -3.36
C GLY A 216 -16.40 -2.20 -2.28
N ALA A 217 -15.35 -1.37 -2.31
CA ALA A 217 -15.15 -0.24 -1.41
C ALA A 217 -15.15 1.12 -2.13
N THR A 218 -15.67 1.19 -3.36
CA THR A 218 -15.71 2.45 -4.12
C THR A 218 -16.55 3.50 -3.40
N GLY A 219 -15.96 4.68 -3.21
CA GLY A 219 -16.60 5.81 -2.49
C GLY A 219 -16.45 5.76 -0.97
N TYR A 220 -15.78 4.74 -0.43
CA TYR A 220 -15.56 4.59 1.01
C TYR A 220 -14.12 4.88 1.41
N PHE A 221 -13.97 5.36 2.66
CA PHE A 221 -12.73 5.27 3.43
C PHE A 221 -12.88 4.09 4.40
N VAL A 222 -11.93 3.14 4.37
CA VAL A 222 -12.05 1.85 5.07
C VAL A 222 -11.29 1.88 6.39
N GLU A 223 -11.96 1.60 7.50
CA GLU A 223 -11.33 1.34 8.79
C GLU A 223 -11.27 -0.18 9.03
N TYR A 224 -10.06 -0.69 9.20
CA TYR A 224 -9.83 -2.08 9.56
C TYR A 224 -9.82 -2.26 11.07
N ALA A 225 -10.56 -3.25 11.56
CA ALA A 225 -10.74 -3.54 12.96
C ALA A 225 -10.72 -5.06 13.24
N GLY A 226 -10.89 -5.43 14.50
CA GLY A 226 -10.95 -6.82 14.92
C GLY A 226 -9.63 -7.35 15.50
N GLU A 227 -9.69 -8.58 16.00
CA GLU A 227 -8.57 -9.19 16.70
C GLU A 227 -7.36 -9.40 15.80
N VAL A 228 -7.58 -9.85 14.57
CA VAL A 228 -6.51 -10.02 13.58
C VAL A 228 -5.74 -8.73 13.37
N VAL A 229 -6.45 -7.61 13.12
CA VAL A 229 -5.82 -6.32 12.81
C VAL A 229 -5.01 -5.79 13.98
N ARG A 230 -5.52 -5.93 15.22
CA ARG A 230 -4.78 -5.55 16.43
C ARG A 230 -3.48 -6.34 16.61
N ASN A 231 -3.47 -7.62 16.19
CA ASN A 231 -2.33 -8.52 16.29
C ASN A 231 -1.36 -8.45 15.08
N LEU A 232 -1.70 -7.69 14.03
CA LEU A 232 -0.76 -7.43 12.93
C LEU A 232 0.41 -6.56 13.40
N SER A 233 1.60 -6.88 12.89
CA SER A 233 2.74 -5.95 12.91
C SER A 233 2.42 -4.66 12.16
N MET A 234 3.25 -3.63 12.33
CA MET A 234 3.09 -2.41 11.54
C MET A 234 3.24 -2.67 10.04
N GLU A 235 4.18 -3.50 9.65
CA GLU A 235 4.39 -3.88 8.25
C GLU A 235 3.16 -4.59 7.67
N GLY A 236 2.52 -5.46 8.47
CA GLY A 236 1.26 -6.09 8.08
C GLY A 236 0.12 -5.09 7.91
N ARG A 237 0.00 -4.09 8.81
CA ARG A 237 -0.99 -3.00 8.70
C ARG A 237 -0.71 -2.11 7.50
N LEU A 238 0.57 -1.80 7.22
CA LEU A 238 1.00 -1.04 6.04
C LEU A 238 0.61 -1.77 4.75
N THR A 239 0.82 -3.08 4.68
CA THR A 239 0.40 -3.92 3.55
C THR A 239 -1.13 -3.90 3.36
N LEU A 240 -1.90 -4.02 4.44
CA LEU A 240 -3.36 -4.03 4.39
C LEU A 240 -3.91 -2.68 3.91
N CYS A 241 -3.45 -1.57 4.49
CA CYS A 241 -3.85 -0.22 4.08
C CYS A 241 -3.38 0.12 2.65
N ASN A 242 -2.19 -0.34 2.24
CA ASN A 242 -1.68 -0.17 0.88
C ASN A 242 -2.65 -0.75 -0.15
N LEU A 243 -3.13 -1.97 0.07
CA LEU A 243 -3.99 -2.69 -0.87
C LEU A 243 -5.46 -2.27 -0.83
N SER A 244 -5.86 -1.38 0.06
CA SER A 244 -7.24 -0.90 0.16
C SER A 244 -7.74 -0.25 -1.13
N ILE A 245 -6.87 0.46 -1.84
CA ILE A 245 -7.21 1.11 -3.09
C ILE A 245 -7.51 0.12 -4.23
N GLU A 246 -7.02 -1.10 -4.13
CA GLU A 246 -7.30 -2.16 -5.12
C GLU A 246 -8.73 -2.72 -4.99
N MET A 247 -9.44 -2.38 -3.90
CA MET A 247 -10.89 -2.60 -3.74
C MET A 247 -11.71 -1.36 -4.13
N GLY A 248 -11.08 -0.33 -4.70
CA GLY A 248 -11.71 0.94 -5.05
C GLY A 248 -11.87 1.92 -3.87
N ALA A 249 -11.35 1.61 -2.69
CA ALA A 249 -11.41 2.50 -1.54
C ALA A 249 -10.66 3.81 -1.79
N ARG A 250 -11.12 4.90 -1.18
CA ARG A 250 -10.39 6.17 -1.18
C ARG A 250 -9.12 6.10 -0.34
N GLY A 251 -9.14 5.29 0.71
CA GLY A 251 -8.03 4.99 1.60
C GLY A 251 -8.41 3.89 2.58
N GLY A 252 -7.41 3.37 3.27
CA GLY A 252 -7.58 2.40 4.36
C GLY A 252 -6.86 2.90 5.59
N MET A 253 -7.37 2.60 6.79
CA MET A 253 -6.75 3.02 8.04
C MET A 253 -6.91 1.97 9.14
N VAL A 254 -6.02 2.05 10.11
CA VAL A 254 -6.04 1.29 11.36
C VAL A 254 -5.93 2.27 12.52
N ALA A 255 -6.74 2.11 13.55
CA ALA A 255 -6.63 2.93 14.75
C ALA A 255 -5.24 2.74 15.39
N PRO A 256 -4.52 3.83 15.73
CA PRO A 256 -3.20 3.73 16.33
C PRO A 256 -3.28 3.15 17.75
N ASP A 257 -2.38 2.24 18.06
CA ASP A 257 -2.26 1.56 19.33
C ASP A 257 -0.79 1.42 19.76
N ASP A 258 -0.52 0.61 20.78
CA ASP A 258 0.84 0.43 21.29
C ASP A 258 1.81 -0.13 20.24
N VAL A 259 1.33 -0.92 19.26
CA VAL A 259 2.16 -1.39 18.12
C VAL A 259 2.59 -0.19 17.26
N THR A 260 1.68 0.74 17.00
CA THR A 260 1.98 1.96 16.24
C THR A 260 2.95 2.87 17.02
N PHE A 261 2.74 3.02 18.33
CA PHE A 261 3.58 3.89 19.14
C PHE A 261 5.00 3.33 19.27
N GLU A 262 5.16 2.03 19.48
CA GLU A 262 6.47 1.40 19.55
C GLU A 262 7.23 1.50 18.20
N TYR A 263 6.52 1.34 17.08
CA TYR A 263 7.10 1.51 15.76
C TYR A 263 7.61 2.94 15.51
N LEU A 264 6.89 3.96 15.99
CA LEU A 264 7.24 5.38 15.80
C LEU A 264 8.29 5.88 16.79
N LYS A 265 8.43 5.22 17.94
CA LYS A 265 9.32 5.66 19.01
C LYS A 265 10.77 5.76 18.56
N GLY A 266 11.37 6.93 18.74
CA GLY A 266 12.77 7.18 18.36
C GLY A 266 13.01 7.47 16.89
N ARG A 267 12.00 7.40 16.01
CA ARG A 267 12.14 7.76 14.60
C ARG A 267 12.56 9.22 14.46
N GLU A 268 13.29 9.51 13.38
CA GLU A 268 13.95 10.80 13.16
C GLU A 268 12.98 12.00 13.26
N TYR A 269 11.82 11.90 12.63
CA TYR A 269 10.80 12.95 12.57
C TYR A 269 9.63 12.76 13.54
N ALA A 270 9.64 11.69 14.33
CA ALA A 270 8.66 11.51 15.39
C ALA A 270 8.94 12.48 16.56
N PRO A 271 7.92 12.90 17.32
CA PRO A 271 8.09 13.71 18.53
C PRO A 271 9.07 13.07 19.52
N LYS A 272 9.74 13.88 20.32
CA LYS A 272 10.76 13.42 21.27
C LYS A 272 10.52 14.01 22.67
N GLY A 273 10.98 13.30 23.71
CA GLY A 273 10.87 13.76 25.10
C GLY A 273 9.43 14.06 25.52
N ALA A 274 9.20 15.19 26.15
CA ALA A 274 7.87 15.59 26.64
C ALA A 274 6.82 15.75 25.50
N ASP A 275 7.25 16.06 24.28
CA ASP A 275 6.33 16.17 23.15
C ASP A 275 5.89 14.78 22.65
N TRP A 276 6.73 13.75 22.83
CA TRP A 276 6.34 12.37 22.62
C TRP A 276 5.21 11.95 23.57
N ASP A 277 5.35 12.25 24.86
CA ASP A 277 4.34 11.87 25.84
C ASP A 277 2.99 12.54 25.57
N LYS A 278 3.01 13.83 25.19
CA LYS A 278 1.80 14.56 24.77
C LYS A 278 1.20 13.96 23.50
N ALA A 279 2.03 13.62 22.52
CA ALA A 279 1.59 13.03 21.26
C ALA A 279 0.92 11.67 21.51
N VAL A 280 1.53 10.78 22.29
CA VAL A 280 0.96 9.48 22.63
C VAL A 280 -0.36 9.63 23.41
N ALA A 281 -0.43 10.58 24.37
CA ALA A 281 -1.68 10.86 25.06
C ALA A 281 -2.82 11.26 24.11
N TYR A 282 -2.51 12.09 23.11
CA TYR A 282 -3.45 12.47 22.06
C TYR A 282 -3.77 11.29 21.14
N TRP A 283 -2.77 10.55 20.65
CA TRP A 283 -2.96 9.44 19.72
C TRP A 283 -3.81 8.31 20.30
N ARG A 284 -3.77 8.09 21.61
CA ARG A 284 -4.66 7.13 22.30
C ARG A 284 -6.14 7.51 22.23
N THR A 285 -6.47 8.77 21.93
CA THR A 285 -7.86 9.22 21.71
C THR A 285 -8.32 8.95 20.27
N LEU A 286 -7.40 8.66 19.35
CA LEU A 286 -7.68 8.44 17.94
C LEU A 286 -8.16 7.00 17.70
N ARG A 287 -9.38 6.74 18.08
CA ARG A 287 -10.11 5.49 17.80
C ARG A 287 -11.58 5.84 17.54
N SER A 288 -12.26 4.99 16.83
CA SER A 288 -13.71 5.09 16.71
C SER A 288 -14.37 4.89 18.07
N ASP A 289 -15.43 5.64 18.34
CA ASP A 289 -16.22 5.47 19.53
C ASP A 289 -16.94 4.11 19.51
N ASP A 290 -17.34 3.60 20.68
CA ASP A 290 -17.95 2.27 20.76
C ASP A 290 -19.32 2.23 20.06
N ASP A 291 -20.00 3.38 19.99
CA ASP A 291 -21.28 3.62 19.32
C ASP A 291 -21.13 4.34 17.95
N ALA A 292 -19.93 4.39 17.40
CA ALA A 292 -19.68 4.98 16.08
C ALA A 292 -20.50 4.29 15.00
N VAL A 293 -21.14 5.10 14.15
CA VAL A 293 -21.95 4.62 13.03
C VAL A 293 -21.12 4.67 11.75
N PHE A 294 -21.12 3.56 11.01
CA PHE A 294 -20.50 3.46 9.70
C PHE A 294 -21.57 3.30 8.62
N ASP A 295 -21.34 3.86 7.44
CA ASP A 295 -22.24 3.69 6.29
C ASP A 295 -22.28 2.23 5.81
N LYS A 296 -21.22 1.45 6.08
CA LYS A 296 -21.15 0.02 5.78
C LYS A 296 -20.25 -0.70 6.77
N GLU A 297 -20.70 -1.87 7.23
CA GLU A 297 -19.90 -2.75 8.08
C GLU A 297 -19.85 -4.16 7.51
N LEU A 298 -18.65 -4.77 7.55
CA LEU A 298 -18.39 -6.12 7.10
C LEU A 298 -17.58 -6.87 8.16
N THR A 299 -17.86 -8.15 8.33
CA THR A 299 -17.13 -9.00 9.27
C THR A 299 -16.67 -10.27 8.57
N PHE A 300 -15.40 -10.64 8.80
CA PHE A 300 -14.77 -11.84 8.27
C PHE A 300 -14.12 -12.64 9.40
N ASP A 301 -13.96 -13.94 9.20
CA ASP A 301 -13.23 -14.82 10.09
C ASP A 301 -11.90 -15.23 9.47
N ALA A 302 -10.83 -15.12 10.25
CA ALA A 302 -9.48 -15.48 9.82
C ALA A 302 -9.34 -17.00 9.52
N ALA A 303 -10.20 -17.83 10.08
CA ALA A 303 -10.21 -19.27 9.81
C ALA A 303 -10.51 -19.60 8.34
N ASP A 304 -11.18 -18.69 7.62
CA ASP A 304 -11.50 -18.86 6.20
C ASP A 304 -10.32 -18.49 5.28
N ILE A 305 -9.19 -18.02 5.85
CA ILE A 305 -8.09 -17.47 5.08
C ILE A 305 -6.93 -18.48 5.04
N GLU A 306 -6.63 -18.95 3.86
CA GLU A 306 -5.39 -19.69 3.54
C GLU A 306 -4.44 -18.83 2.69
N PRO A 307 -3.18 -19.26 2.44
CA PRO A 307 -2.30 -18.56 1.49
C PRO A 307 -3.02 -18.34 0.17
N ARG A 308 -2.90 -17.12 -0.37
CA ARG A 308 -3.67 -16.68 -1.54
C ARG A 308 -2.78 -16.46 -2.77
N ILE A 309 -3.38 -16.67 -3.94
CA ILE A 309 -2.73 -16.39 -5.22
C ILE A 309 -3.78 -15.87 -6.22
N THR A 310 -3.39 -14.90 -7.08
CA THR A 310 -4.26 -14.49 -8.19
C THR A 310 -4.10 -15.42 -9.39
N TYR A 311 -5.17 -15.55 -10.20
CA TYR A 311 -5.18 -16.36 -11.42
C TYR A 311 -5.50 -15.57 -12.69
N GLY A 312 -5.83 -14.29 -12.53
CA GLY A 312 -6.25 -13.42 -13.64
C GLY A 312 -5.47 -12.12 -13.69
N THR A 313 -6.07 -11.10 -14.29
CA THR A 313 -5.43 -9.81 -14.61
C THR A 313 -5.86 -8.67 -13.70
N ASN A 314 -6.43 -8.96 -12.54
CA ASN A 314 -6.69 -7.99 -11.48
C ASN A 314 -6.64 -8.68 -10.11
N PRO A 315 -6.42 -7.93 -9.00
CA PRO A 315 -6.26 -8.50 -7.67
C PRO A 315 -7.51 -9.19 -7.12
N GLY A 316 -8.71 -8.85 -7.62
CA GLY A 316 -9.97 -9.50 -7.24
C GLY A 316 -10.12 -10.91 -7.82
N MET A 317 -9.31 -11.27 -8.82
CA MET A 317 -9.26 -12.62 -9.38
C MET A 317 -8.29 -13.50 -8.57
N GLY A 318 -8.57 -13.68 -7.27
CA GLY A 318 -7.77 -14.43 -6.32
C GLY A 318 -8.48 -15.66 -5.77
N ILE A 319 -7.70 -16.73 -5.53
CA ILE A 319 -8.16 -17.99 -4.93
C ILE A 319 -7.24 -18.38 -3.78
N GLY A 320 -7.72 -19.28 -2.91
CA GLY A 320 -6.84 -20.01 -2.00
C GLY A 320 -5.85 -20.86 -2.79
N ILE A 321 -4.66 -21.02 -2.26
CA ILE A 321 -3.59 -21.73 -2.97
C ILE A 321 -3.94 -23.20 -3.24
N THR A 322 -4.85 -23.78 -2.45
CA THR A 322 -5.31 -25.16 -2.62
C THR A 322 -6.56 -25.24 -3.50
N GLU A 323 -7.22 -24.14 -3.80
CA GLU A 323 -8.42 -24.08 -4.61
C GLU A 323 -8.12 -24.20 -6.12
N ASN A 324 -9.16 -24.51 -6.88
CA ASN A 324 -9.11 -24.48 -8.34
C ASN A 324 -9.64 -23.12 -8.86
N ILE A 325 -9.18 -22.72 -10.03
CA ILE A 325 -9.75 -21.58 -10.76
C ILE A 325 -11.26 -21.80 -10.93
N PRO A 326 -12.12 -20.84 -10.58
CA PRO A 326 -13.57 -20.99 -10.71
C PRO A 326 -14.01 -21.34 -12.14
N ASP A 327 -15.12 -22.05 -12.29
CA ASP A 327 -15.67 -22.41 -13.61
C ASP A 327 -16.43 -21.27 -14.29
N SER A 328 -16.68 -20.18 -13.58
CA SER A 328 -17.38 -19.00 -14.11
C SER A 328 -16.79 -17.70 -13.55
N SER A 329 -17.07 -16.59 -14.25
CA SER A 329 -16.69 -15.22 -13.83
C SER A 329 -17.36 -14.76 -12.53
N ARG A 330 -18.36 -15.48 -12.07
CA ARG A 330 -19.03 -15.21 -10.79
C ARG A 330 -18.35 -16.04 -9.72
N PRO A 331 -17.59 -15.40 -8.78
CA PRO A 331 -17.28 -16.08 -7.53
C PRO A 331 -18.64 -16.50 -6.95
N THR A 332 -18.80 -17.77 -6.63
CA THR A 332 -19.89 -18.16 -5.74
C THR A 332 -19.61 -17.45 -4.43
N PRO A 333 -20.40 -16.43 -4.02
CA PRO A 333 -20.21 -15.85 -2.72
C PRO A 333 -20.42 -17.00 -1.73
N ARG A 334 -19.39 -17.39 -0.98
CA ARG A 334 -19.65 -18.07 0.28
C ARG A 334 -20.61 -17.16 1.05
N PRO A 335 -21.71 -17.67 1.60
CA PRO A 335 -22.57 -16.87 2.44
C PRO A 335 -21.68 -16.22 3.50
N LEU A 336 -21.71 -14.88 3.59
CA LEU A 336 -21.10 -14.20 4.71
C LEU A 336 -21.74 -14.78 5.98
N PRO A 337 -20.94 -15.13 7.02
CA PRO A 337 -21.49 -15.59 8.27
C PRO A 337 -22.54 -14.58 8.75
N ALA A 338 -23.72 -15.02 9.10
CA ALA A 338 -24.81 -14.20 9.59
C ALA A 338 -24.42 -13.59 10.94
N GLY A 339 -23.78 -12.42 10.90
CA GLY A 339 -23.57 -11.54 12.05
C GLY A 339 -24.71 -10.52 12.08
N ARG A 340 -25.29 -10.32 13.23
CA ARG A 340 -26.48 -9.51 13.51
C ARG A 340 -26.37 -8.09 12.89
N GLY A 341 -26.93 -7.93 11.73
CA GLY A 341 -27.15 -6.73 10.96
C GLY A 341 -27.75 -7.22 9.66
N GLU A 342 -28.96 -6.80 9.35
CA GLU A 342 -29.66 -7.18 8.13
C GLU A 342 -28.76 -6.95 6.91
N VAL A 343 -28.26 -8.04 6.34
CA VAL A 343 -27.64 -8.02 5.02
C VAL A 343 -28.77 -7.87 4.04
N THR A 344 -28.99 -6.69 3.57
CA THR A 344 -29.85 -6.39 2.44
C THR A 344 -29.44 -7.21 1.22
N THR A 345 -30.40 -7.60 0.46
CA THR A 345 -30.37 -8.60 -0.60
C THR A 345 -29.30 -8.36 -1.67
N LYS A 346 -28.97 -9.41 -2.43
CA LYS A 346 -28.07 -9.47 -3.59
C LYS A 346 -28.18 -8.28 -4.60
N ALA A 347 -29.30 -7.54 -4.57
CA ALA A 347 -29.55 -6.34 -5.38
C ALA A 347 -28.75 -5.11 -4.92
N ASP A 348 -28.43 -4.99 -3.63
CA ASP A 348 -27.73 -3.82 -3.09
C ASP A 348 -26.21 -3.82 -3.38
N TYR A 349 -25.66 -4.96 -3.74
CA TYR A 349 -24.27 -5.07 -4.22
C TYR A 349 -24.06 -4.55 -5.66
N LEU A 350 -25.13 -4.40 -6.44
CA LEU A 350 -25.07 -4.05 -7.87
C LEU A 350 -25.62 -2.66 -8.21
N GLY A 351 -26.06 -1.90 -7.23
CA GLY A 351 -26.79 -0.65 -7.42
C GLY A 351 -25.95 0.61 -7.33
N VAL A 352 -24.99 0.84 -8.24
CA VAL A 352 -24.55 2.20 -8.59
C VAL A 352 -24.42 2.32 -10.10
N GLN A 353 -25.48 2.79 -10.74
CA GLN A 353 -25.37 3.44 -12.04
C GLN A 353 -24.81 4.85 -11.83
N GLY A 354 -23.50 5.01 -12.06
CA GLY A 354 -22.81 6.30 -12.06
C GLY A 354 -22.05 6.45 -13.38
N ASN A 355 -22.44 7.43 -14.18
CA ASN A 355 -21.77 7.85 -15.40
C ASN A 355 -20.32 8.21 -15.11
N GLY A 356 -19.35 7.50 -15.70
CA GLY A 356 -17.93 7.87 -15.69
C GLY A 356 -16.93 6.82 -15.24
N THR A 357 -17.30 5.55 -15.17
CA THR A 357 -16.35 4.45 -14.93
C THR A 357 -15.63 4.08 -16.23
N PRO A 358 -14.29 3.83 -16.20
CA PRO A 358 -13.66 3.07 -17.28
C PRO A 358 -14.38 1.73 -17.40
N PRO A 359 -14.46 1.11 -18.59
CA PRO A 359 -15.26 -0.07 -18.83
C PRO A 359 -14.91 -1.13 -17.80
N SER A 360 -15.90 -1.49 -16.97
CA SER A 360 -15.78 -2.59 -16.04
C SER A 360 -15.46 -3.85 -16.85
N GLN A 361 -14.24 -4.37 -16.72
CA GLN A 361 -13.82 -5.64 -17.34
C GLN A 361 -14.48 -6.85 -16.65
N GLY A 362 -15.67 -6.70 -16.12
CA GLY A 362 -16.36 -7.60 -15.21
C GLY A 362 -17.56 -8.35 -15.76
N GLY A 363 -17.66 -8.51 -17.07
CA GLY A 363 -18.58 -9.49 -17.66
C GLY A 363 -17.86 -10.81 -17.99
N ASP A 364 -18.61 -11.88 -18.35
CA ASP A 364 -18.05 -13.17 -18.74
C ASP A 364 -16.93 -13.05 -19.77
N GLY A 365 -17.01 -12.06 -20.69
CA GLY A 365 -15.96 -11.75 -21.66
C GLY A 365 -14.64 -11.24 -21.04
N GLY A 366 -14.68 -10.48 -19.96
CA GLY A 366 -13.49 -10.00 -19.25
C GLY A 366 -12.74 -11.12 -18.53
N TRP A 367 -13.48 -12.03 -17.88
CA TRP A 367 -12.93 -13.20 -17.21
C TRP A 367 -12.29 -14.19 -18.20
N VAL A 368 -12.97 -14.51 -19.31
CA VAL A 368 -12.43 -15.37 -20.36
C VAL A 368 -11.14 -14.78 -20.95
N ARG A 369 -11.12 -13.48 -21.24
CA ARG A 369 -9.92 -12.79 -21.73
C ARG A 369 -8.76 -12.88 -20.75
N ALA A 370 -9.03 -12.66 -19.45
CA ALA A 370 -8.01 -12.75 -18.41
C ALA A 370 -7.40 -14.15 -18.35
N LEU A 371 -8.21 -15.22 -18.40
CA LEU A 371 -7.70 -16.59 -18.44
C LEU A 371 -6.89 -16.88 -19.71
N GLN A 372 -7.36 -16.40 -20.87
CA GLN A 372 -6.62 -16.53 -22.13
C GLN A 372 -5.26 -15.84 -22.06
N TYR A 373 -5.21 -14.60 -21.55
CA TYR A 373 -3.96 -13.87 -21.34
C TYR A 373 -3.02 -14.63 -20.41
N MET A 374 -3.52 -15.11 -19.30
CA MET A 374 -2.75 -15.87 -18.32
C MET A 374 -2.40 -17.29 -18.79
N GLY A 375 -3.05 -17.80 -19.84
CA GLY A 375 -2.84 -19.16 -20.33
C GLY A 375 -3.42 -20.24 -19.41
N PHE A 376 -4.43 -19.89 -18.61
CA PHE A 376 -5.10 -20.79 -17.69
C PHE A 376 -6.49 -21.21 -18.19
N LYS A 377 -7.04 -22.23 -17.56
CA LYS A 377 -8.37 -22.76 -17.84
C LYS A 377 -9.23 -22.78 -16.58
N ALA A 378 -10.54 -22.67 -16.74
CA ALA A 378 -11.51 -22.95 -15.70
C ALA A 378 -11.31 -24.34 -15.07
N GLY A 379 -11.51 -24.47 -13.77
CA GLY A 379 -11.27 -25.71 -13.03
C GLY A 379 -9.81 -26.10 -12.84
N GLN A 380 -8.85 -25.37 -13.43
CA GLN A 380 -7.44 -25.68 -13.33
C GLN A 380 -6.90 -25.43 -11.91
N LYS A 381 -6.08 -26.33 -11.41
CA LYS A 381 -5.29 -26.16 -10.19
C LYS A 381 -4.00 -25.40 -10.50
N LEU A 382 -3.67 -24.39 -9.69
CA LEU A 382 -2.42 -23.64 -9.86
C LEU A 382 -1.23 -24.28 -9.16
N LEU A 383 -1.42 -25.03 -8.07
CA LEU A 383 -0.34 -25.76 -7.41
C LEU A 383 0.40 -26.65 -8.40
N GLY A 384 1.74 -26.57 -8.38
CA GLY A 384 2.61 -27.30 -9.28
C GLY A 384 2.81 -26.66 -10.66
N HIS A 385 2.15 -25.54 -10.96
CA HIS A 385 2.38 -24.82 -12.21
C HIS A 385 3.79 -24.18 -12.22
N PRO A 386 4.58 -24.35 -13.31
CA PRO A 386 5.92 -23.78 -13.41
C PRO A 386 5.91 -22.26 -13.37
N ILE A 387 6.96 -21.68 -12.80
CA ILE A 387 7.20 -20.24 -12.78
C ILE A 387 8.57 -19.91 -13.35
N ASP A 388 8.72 -18.70 -13.89
CA ASP A 388 9.97 -18.21 -14.44
C ASP A 388 10.63 -17.15 -13.53
N TYR A 389 9.81 -16.31 -12.89
CA TYR A 389 10.26 -15.17 -12.11
C TYR A 389 9.62 -15.14 -10.72
N VAL A 390 10.37 -14.60 -9.78
CA VAL A 390 9.87 -14.18 -8.45
C VAL A 390 10.26 -12.74 -8.21
N PHE A 391 9.32 -11.94 -7.76
CA PHE A 391 9.55 -10.56 -7.35
C PHE A 391 9.11 -10.35 -5.90
N LEU A 392 10.08 -10.03 -5.02
CA LEU A 392 9.86 -9.56 -3.66
C LEU A 392 10.21 -8.09 -3.61
N GLY A 393 9.27 -7.22 -3.26
CA GLY A 393 9.49 -5.78 -3.23
C GLY A 393 8.21 -4.96 -3.28
N ALA A 394 8.30 -3.76 -3.79
CA ALA A 394 7.26 -2.73 -3.86
C ALA A 394 6.91 -2.10 -2.50
N CYS A 395 6.09 -1.04 -2.55
CA CYS A 395 5.57 -0.40 -1.34
C CYS A 395 4.67 -1.33 -0.50
N THR A 396 4.18 -2.42 -1.08
CA THR A 396 3.41 -3.46 -0.37
C THR A 396 4.29 -4.32 0.51
N ASN A 397 5.34 -4.94 -0.05
CA ASN A 397 6.14 -5.99 0.59
C ASN A 397 7.64 -5.84 0.31
N GLY A 398 8.17 -4.64 0.51
CA GLY A 398 9.61 -4.34 0.44
C GLY A 398 10.22 -3.98 1.79
N ARG A 399 9.58 -4.36 2.91
CA ARG A 399 10.03 -4.04 4.28
C ARG A 399 10.80 -5.18 4.89
N ILE A 400 11.48 -4.92 5.98
CA ILE A 400 12.35 -5.92 6.63
C ILE A 400 11.61 -7.20 7.02
N GLU A 401 10.36 -7.11 7.46
CA GLU A 401 9.56 -8.28 7.82
C GLU A 401 9.34 -9.22 6.62
N ASP A 402 9.17 -8.66 5.42
CA ASP A 402 9.00 -9.43 4.18
C ASP A 402 10.26 -10.21 3.84
N PHE A 403 11.43 -9.61 4.04
CA PHE A 403 12.73 -10.27 3.86
C PHE A 403 12.98 -11.34 4.92
N ARG A 404 12.61 -11.09 6.18
CA ARG A 404 12.66 -12.09 7.25
C ARG A 404 11.78 -13.30 6.92
N ALA A 405 10.54 -13.05 6.46
CA ALA A 405 9.60 -14.08 6.05
C ALA A 405 10.16 -14.91 4.88
N PHE A 406 10.66 -14.24 3.84
CA PHE A 406 11.27 -14.88 2.68
C PHE A 406 12.49 -15.72 3.10
N ALA A 407 13.40 -15.15 3.88
CA ALA A 407 14.60 -15.81 4.37
C ALA A 407 14.28 -17.06 5.23
N SER A 408 13.19 -17.04 6.00
CA SER A 408 12.77 -18.18 6.82
C SER A 408 12.48 -19.44 5.99
N ILE A 409 11.93 -19.26 4.79
CA ILE A 409 11.65 -20.37 3.85
C ILE A 409 12.92 -20.83 3.14
N VAL A 410 13.77 -19.90 2.70
CA VAL A 410 14.92 -20.25 1.84
C VAL A 410 16.18 -20.70 2.61
N LYS A 411 16.24 -20.46 3.91
CA LYS A 411 17.38 -20.83 4.76
C LYS A 411 17.71 -22.32 4.65
N GLY A 412 18.97 -22.61 4.29
CA GLY A 412 19.46 -23.99 4.12
C GLY A 412 19.00 -24.66 2.81
N ARG A 413 18.40 -23.90 1.88
CA ARG A 413 17.94 -24.40 0.58
C ARG A 413 18.59 -23.61 -0.55
N LYS A 414 18.34 -24.02 -1.79
CA LYS A 414 18.83 -23.33 -2.99
C LYS A 414 17.65 -22.93 -3.86
N LYS A 415 17.76 -21.78 -4.48
CA LYS A 415 16.83 -21.33 -5.53
C LYS A 415 16.81 -22.33 -6.69
N ALA A 416 15.64 -22.61 -7.25
CA ALA A 416 15.51 -23.44 -8.44
C ALA A 416 16.30 -22.81 -9.62
N ALA A 417 17.07 -23.63 -10.34
CA ALA A 417 18.00 -23.14 -11.36
C ALA A 417 17.34 -22.35 -12.50
N GLY A 418 16.08 -22.66 -12.83
CA GLY A 418 15.32 -21.97 -13.89
C GLY A 418 14.62 -20.68 -13.45
N VAL A 419 14.66 -20.32 -12.15
CA VAL A 419 13.94 -19.16 -11.63
C VAL A 419 14.87 -17.95 -11.54
N VAL A 420 14.43 -16.83 -12.09
CA VAL A 420 15.02 -15.50 -11.87
C VAL A 420 14.31 -14.85 -10.69
N ALA A 421 15.04 -14.37 -9.71
CA ALA A 421 14.46 -13.76 -8.52
C ALA A 421 15.01 -12.33 -8.32
N TRP A 422 14.09 -11.36 -8.21
CA TRP A 422 14.39 -9.97 -7.89
C TRP A 422 13.94 -9.66 -6.47
N LEU A 423 14.90 -9.49 -5.57
CA LEU A 423 14.65 -9.14 -4.18
C LEU A 423 15.04 -7.67 -3.99
N VAL A 424 14.05 -6.80 -3.88
CA VAL A 424 14.22 -5.35 -3.95
C VAL A 424 13.77 -4.71 -2.62
N PRO A 425 14.72 -4.24 -1.79
CA PRO A 425 14.40 -3.49 -0.58
C PRO A 425 13.60 -2.22 -0.90
N GLY A 426 12.67 -1.85 -0.02
CA GLY A 426 11.87 -0.63 -0.22
C GLY A 426 12.62 0.66 0.10
N SER A 427 13.75 0.58 0.83
CA SER A 427 14.57 1.72 1.19
C SER A 427 16.01 1.30 1.49
N TRP A 428 16.93 2.26 1.49
CA TRP A 428 18.31 2.03 1.94
C TRP A 428 18.38 1.64 3.43
N ALA A 429 17.41 2.06 4.25
CA ALA A 429 17.33 1.65 5.64
C ALA A 429 16.97 0.16 5.75
N VAL A 430 16.06 -0.34 4.92
CA VAL A 430 15.75 -1.79 4.85
C VAL A 430 16.95 -2.57 4.35
N ASP A 431 17.67 -2.11 3.32
CA ASP A 431 18.89 -2.77 2.83
C ASP A 431 19.96 -2.86 3.94
N ALA A 432 20.17 -1.77 4.67
CA ALA A 432 21.09 -1.77 5.80
C ALA A 432 20.68 -2.77 6.88
N GLN A 433 19.40 -2.84 7.22
CA GLN A 433 18.88 -3.77 8.23
C GLN A 433 18.98 -5.24 7.77
N ILE A 434 18.75 -5.53 6.48
CA ILE A 434 18.96 -6.86 5.89
C ILE A 434 20.41 -7.33 6.14
N ARG A 435 21.39 -6.44 5.99
CA ARG A 435 22.81 -6.75 6.20
C ARG A 435 23.16 -6.87 7.68
N GLU A 436 22.63 -5.98 8.52
CA GLU A 436 22.82 -6.01 9.96
C GLU A 436 22.32 -7.31 10.60
N GLU A 437 21.16 -7.80 10.13
CA GLU A 437 20.55 -9.06 10.60
C GLU A 437 21.15 -10.32 9.94
N GLY A 438 22.08 -10.16 8.98
CA GLY A 438 22.70 -11.28 8.25
C GLY A 438 21.75 -12.01 7.31
N ILE A 439 20.62 -11.41 6.97
CA ILE A 439 19.65 -11.95 6.00
C ILE A 439 20.28 -12.04 4.62
N ASP A 440 21.14 -11.10 4.24
CA ASP A 440 21.91 -11.11 3.01
C ASP A 440 22.71 -12.40 2.86
N LYS A 441 23.38 -12.86 3.93
CA LYS A 441 24.15 -14.12 3.93
C LYS A 441 23.27 -15.35 3.71
N VAL A 442 22.06 -15.34 4.28
CA VAL A 442 21.08 -16.41 4.07
C VAL A 442 20.64 -16.46 2.61
N LEU A 443 20.36 -15.30 2.03
CA LEU A 443 19.90 -15.16 0.65
C LEU A 443 21.01 -15.48 -0.35
N GLU A 444 22.23 -14.98 -0.16
CA GLU A 444 23.41 -15.31 -0.96
C GLU A 444 23.71 -16.82 -0.93
N ALA A 445 23.68 -17.42 0.26
CA ALA A 445 23.86 -18.87 0.41
C ALA A 445 22.78 -19.67 -0.33
N ALA A 446 21.57 -19.14 -0.48
CA ALA A 446 20.48 -19.73 -1.25
C ALA A 446 20.50 -19.36 -2.75
N VAL A 447 21.54 -18.65 -3.23
CA VAL A 447 21.75 -18.21 -4.62
C VAL A 447 20.73 -17.16 -5.05
N PHE A 448 20.37 -16.26 -4.14
CA PHE A 448 19.58 -15.06 -4.45
C PHE A 448 20.48 -13.82 -4.47
N GLU A 449 20.12 -12.88 -5.31
CA GLU A 449 20.72 -11.56 -5.39
C GLU A 449 19.76 -10.51 -4.83
N ILE A 450 20.27 -9.64 -3.96
CA ILE A 450 19.52 -8.48 -3.46
C ILE A 450 19.85 -7.30 -4.36
N ARG A 451 18.82 -6.62 -4.85
CA ARG A 451 18.93 -5.43 -5.67
C ARG A 451 18.98 -4.16 -4.82
N GLN A 452 19.30 -3.04 -5.43
CA GLN A 452 19.22 -1.73 -4.79
C GLN A 452 17.77 -1.26 -4.65
N PRO A 453 17.45 -0.43 -3.64
CA PRO A 453 16.09 0.01 -3.35
C PRO A 453 15.41 0.74 -4.49
N GLY A 454 14.10 0.50 -4.70
CA GLY A 454 13.27 1.14 -5.70
C GLY A 454 11.99 0.39 -6.01
N CYS A 455 11.15 0.93 -6.88
CA CYS A 455 9.90 0.28 -7.29
C CYS A 455 10.11 -0.92 -8.21
N SER A 456 11.21 -0.96 -8.99
CA SER A 456 11.58 -2.10 -9.84
C SER A 456 10.44 -2.56 -10.76
N ALA A 457 10.30 -3.88 -10.91
CA ALA A 457 9.25 -4.51 -11.71
C ALA A 457 7.82 -4.28 -11.17
N CYS A 458 7.61 -3.66 -10.02
CA CYS A 458 6.26 -3.32 -9.57
C CYS A 458 5.49 -2.49 -10.62
N LEU A 459 6.18 -1.57 -11.28
CA LEU A 459 5.63 -0.70 -12.32
C LEU A 459 6.33 -0.89 -13.68
N ALA A 460 7.52 -1.50 -13.69
CA ALA A 460 8.36 -1.72 -14.87
C ALA A 460 8.65 -0.43 -15.68
N MET A 461 8.79 0.70 -15.00
CA MET A 461 9.20 1.98 -15.60
C MET A 461 10.71 2.08 -15.80
N ASN A 462 11.47 1.19 -15.20
CA ASN A 462 12.91 1.00 -15.40
C ASN A 462 13.21 -0.24 -16.24
N ASP A 463 14.46 -0.70 -16.25
CA ASP A 463 14.90 -1.87 -17.04
C ASP A 463 14.44 -3.22 -16.46
N ASP A 464 13.87 -3.24 -15.25
CA ASP A 464 13.36 -4.45 -14.61
C ASP A 464 12.01 -4.87 -15.21
N LYS A 465 12.05 -5.60 -16.31
CA LYS A 465 10.86 -6.04 -17.04
C LYS A 465 10.83 -7.56 -17.15
N VAL A 466 9.69 -8.15 -16.80
CA VAL A 466 9.45 -9.58 -17.03
C VAL A 466 9.13 -9.78 -18.52
N PRO A 467 9.82 -10.70 -19.22
CA PRO A 467 9.58 -10.95 -20.63
C PRO A 467 8.18 -11.49 -20.91
N ALA A 468 7.70 -11.27 -22.15
CA ALA A 468 6.39 -11.72 -22.62
C ALA A 468 6.21 -13.24 -22.46
N GLY A 469 5.04 -13.65 -21.99
CA GLY A 469 4.67 -15.05 -21.79
C GLY A 469 5.24 -15.70 -20.52
N LYS A 470 6.16 -15.03 -19.81
CA LYS A 470 6.77 -15.53 -18.57
C LYS A 470 5.88 -15.30 -17.37
N TYR A 471 5.85 -16.28 -16.44
CA TYR A 471 5.11 -16.20 -15.19
C TYR A 471 5.97 -15.63 -14.08
N CYS A 472 5.48 -14.57 -13.44
CA CYS A 472 6.11 -13.96 -12.26
C CYS A 472 5.20 -14.07 -11.03
N LEU A 473 5.67 -14.76 -9.99
CA LEU A 473 5.06 -14.65 -8.66
C LEU A 473 5.57 -13.36 -8.01
N SER A 474 4.63 -12.49 -7.63
CA SER A 474 4.95 -11.12 -7.26
C SER A 474 4.25 -10.70 -5.96
N THR A 475 5.01 -10.04 -5.10
CA THR A 475 4.47 -9.41 -3.90
C THR A 475 3.97 -7.98 -4.16
N SER A 476 4.03 -7.50 -5.40
CA SER A 476 3.52 -6.19 -5.80
C SER A 476 2.00 -6.05 -5.57
N ASN A 477 1.47 -4.89 -5.91
CA ASN A 477 0.08 -4.54 -5.63
C ASN A 477 -0.89 -4.76 -6.79
N ARG A 478 -0.42 -4.77 -8.02
CA ARG A 478 -1.23 -4.87 -9.25
C ARG A 478 -0.67 -5.89 -10.22
N ASN A 479 -1.58 -6.53 -10.98
CA ASN A 479 -1.24 -7.55 -11.97
C ASN A 479 -2.04 -7.44 -13.27
N PHE A 480 -2.43 -6.22 -13.67
CA PHE A 480 -3.08 -6.05 -14.97
C PHE A 480 -2.12 -6.38 -16.13
N GLU A 481 -2.68 -6.63 -17.30
CA GLU A 481 -1.92 -6.99 -18.50
C GLU A 481 -0.75 -6.02 -18.75
N GLY A 482 0.46 -6.54 -18.85
CA GLY A 482 1.67 -5.75 -19.08
C GLY A 482 2.24 -4.99 -17.87
N ARG A 483 1.68 -5.12 -16.67
CA ARG A 483 2.13 -4.38 -15.48
C ARG A 483 3.62 -4.52 -15.19
N GLN A 484 4.16 -5.74 -15.28
CA GLN A 484 5.58 -6.03 -15.01
C GLN A 484 6.42 -6.15 -16.30
N GLY A 485 5.85 -5.75 -17.42
CA GLY A 485 6.45 -5.81 -18.76
C GLY A 485 5.42 -6.24 -19.81
N PRO A 486 5.58 -5.83 -21.07
CA PRO A 486 4.65 -6.19 -22.14
C PRO A 486 4.47 -7.70 -22.27
N GLY A 487 3.25 -8.21 -22.13
CA GLY A 487 2.93 -9.63 -22.21
C GLY A 487 3.35 -10.48 -21.00
N ALA A 488 3.86 -9.88 -19.92
CA ALA A 488 4.20 -10.57 -18.68
C ALA A 488 2.96 -11.08 -17.97
N ARG A 489 3.04 -12.27 -17.36
CA ARG A 489 1.96 -12.92 -16.62
C ARG A 489 2.24 -12.86 -15.13
N THR A 490 1.63 -11.90 -14.43
CA THR A 490 1.87 -11.65 -13.01
C THR A 490 0.83 -12.31 -12.14
N LEU A 491 1.29 -13.08 -11.16
CA LEU A 491 0.50 -13.72 -10.12
C LEU A 491 0.84 -13.08 -8.77
N LEU A 492 -0.12 -12.39 -8.15
CA LEU A 492 0.09 -11.79 -6.83
C LEU A 492 0.03 -12.86 -5.74
N CYS A 493 0.97 -12.80 -4.83
CA CYS A 493 1.06 -13.71 -3.68
C CYS A 493 1.80 -13.06 -2.50
N SER A 494 1.85 -13.77 -1.37
CA SER A 494 2.63 -13.34 -0.20
C SER A 494 4.13 -13.61 -0.34
N PRO A 495 4.98 -12.96 0.47
CA PRO A 495 6.42 -13.23 0.53
C PRO A 495 6.75 -14.71 0.81
N LEU A 496 5.96 -15.37 1.64
CA LEU A 496 6.13 -16.79 1.95
C LEU A 496 5.86 -17.69 0.73
N THR A 497 4.76 -17.41 0.02
CA THR A 497 4.40 -18.15 -1.21
C THR A 497 5.45 -17.91 -2.31
N ALA A 498 5.91 -16.67 -2.46
CA ALA A 498 6.98 -16.32 -3.40
C ALA A 498 8.28 -17.07 -3.11
N ALA A 499 8.68 -17.13 -1.83
CA ALA A 499 9.87 -17.88 -1.38
C ALA A 499 9.75 -19.37 -1.64
N ALA A 500 8.60 -19.98 -1.30
CA ALA A 500 8.34 -21.40 -1.53
C ALA A 500 8.47 -21.76 -3.02
N ALA A 501 7.84 -20.94 -3.88
CA ALA A 501 7.92 -21.13 -5.31
C ALA A 501 9.31 -20.88 -5.89
N ALA A 502 10.08 -19.94 -5.35
CA ALA A 502 11.46 -19.69 -5.77
C ALA A 502 12.38 -20.90 -5.53
N ILE A 503 12.13 -21.67 -4.47
CA ILE A 503 12.90 -22.89 -4.13
C ILE A 503 12.48 -24.07 -5.01
N THR A 504 11.20 -24.24 -5.27
CA THR A 504 10.67 -25.41 -5.98
C THR A 504 10.62 -25.25 -7.51
N GLY A 505 10.61 -23.99 -8.01
CA GLY A 505 10.41 -23.68 -9.42
C GLY A 505 8.96 -23.77 -9.88
N VAL A 506 8.03 -24.03 -8.96
CA VAL A 506 6.59 -24.16 -9.23
C VAL A 506 5.77 -23.48 -8.15
N ILE A 507 4.51 -23.14 -8.43
CA ILE A 507 3.59 -22.62 -7.42
C ILE A 507 3.44 -23.65 -6.30
N THR A 508 3.80 -23.26 -5.08
CA THR A 508 3.91 -24.16 -3.94
C THR A 508 3.26 -23.55 -2.70
N ASP A 509 2.53 -24.38 -1.96
CA ASP A 509 1.95 -23.97 -0.68
C ASP A 509 3.06 -23.77 0.36
N PRO A 510 3.25 -22.53 0.88
CA PRO A 510 4.33 -22.25 1.83
C PRO A 510 4.19 -23.02 3.15
N ARG A 511 2.99 -23.49 3.49
CA ARG A 511 2.73 -24.25 4.72
C ARG A 511 3.53 -25.55 4.78
N SER A 512 3.88 -26.13 3.63
CA SER A 512 4.71 -27.34 3.53
C SER A 512 6.15 -27.15 4.02
N PHE A 513 6.62 -25.92 4.21
CA PHE A 513 7.97 -25.59 4.69
C PHE A 513 8.05 -25.41 6.20
N PHE A 514 6.92 -25.36 6.88
CA PHE A 514 6.87 -25.26 8.33
C PHE A 514 6.73 -26.64 8.95
N ALA A 515 7.45 -26.89 10.03
CA ALA A 515 7.27 -28.13 10.79
C ALA A 515 5.80 -28.30 11.24
N PRO A 516 5.26 -29.51 11.25
CA PRO A 516 3.88 -29.78 11.68
C PRO A 516 3.56 -29.26 13.08
#